data_c5cc3b8ff25850fac68e519837cc4a7b
#
_entry.id   c5cc3b8ff25850fac68e519837cc4a7b
#
_cell.length_a   1.000
_cell.length_b   1.000
_cell.length_c   1.000
_cell.angle_alpha   90.00
_cell.angle_beta   90.00
_cell.angle_gamma   90.00
#
_symmetry.space_group_name_H-M   'P 1'
#
loop_
_entity.id
_entity.type
_entity.pdbx_description
1 polymer ?
#
loop_
_entity_poly.entity_id
_entity_poly.type
_entity_poly.pdbx_seq_one_letter_code
_entity_poly.pdbx_strand_id
1 'polypeptide(L)'
;MEIEFGLEDLAKYPFLKEAGDYVKGLSLSIEDLRQDDYQPALKRAKDRVIEAIQKNFISIEILEPNLEILSFPLALMLVKAIGIDYFMHRYSLAESLRAERLLEKEKKSIISNIFKSAFNVNLISIEHDVFDFKMGMIDYLLRATHFHKPEWKLINRIVEKGFVYVKTHELVRLMREEIRRIVYERMKSLSLPKIPENVKEIVDEISKALPPVPSKELQEVTPGMFPPCVMHVLDLLQKGQNVPHYGRFLLTSYFLGIGKSVDEVINIYPKAPDFSERLTRYQVEHIAGMRGGRRRYKVPSCRTLITHGLCFKDEILCDRIKNPLQFGRKPVDFKKKKTDDRV
;
A
#
# COMPACT_ATOMS: atom_id res chain seq x y z
N MET A 1 1.34 9.94 32.30
CA MET A 1 2.61 9.21 32.22
C MET A 1 3.14 9.40 30.83
N GLU A 2 4.30 9.98 30.68
CA GLU A 2 5.01 10.02 29.39
C GLU A 2 5.38 8.59 29.00
N ILE A 3 5.24 8.28 27.71
CA ILE A 3 5.59 6.97 27.16
C ILE A 3 7.08 7.01 26.91
N GLU A 4 7.84 6.21 27.64
CA GLU A 4 9.28 6.11 27.50
C GLU A 4 9.60 4.90 26.61
N PHE A 5 10.20 5.13 25.44
CA PHE A 5 10.69 4.09 24.55
C PHE A 5 12.19 3.93 24.74
N GLY A 6 12.66 2.68 24.89
CA GLY A 6 14.07 2.35 24.90
C GLY A 6 14.69 2.47 23.50
N LEU A 7 16.04 2.52 23.42
CA LEU A 7 16.75 2.56 22.13
C LEU A 7 16.39 1.40 21.21
N GLU A 8 16.17 0.22 21.74
CA GLU A 8 15.74 -0.94 20.96
C GLU A 8 14.36 -0.73 20.34
N ASP A 9 13.43 -0.12 21.08
CA ASP A 9 12.09 0.18 20.56
C ASP A 9 12.17 1.23 19.45
N LEU A 10 12.99 2.26 19.61
CA LEU A 10 13.22 3.28 18.58
C LEU A 10 13.87 2.70 17.33
N ALA A 11 14.78 1.74 17.48
CA ALA A 11 15.40 1.04 16.35
C ALA A 11 14.41 0.13 15.60
N LYS A 12 13.50 -0.53 16.33
CA LYS A 12 12.42 -1.32 15.74
C LYS A 12 11.41 -0.44 14.98
N TYR A 13 11.09 0.72 15.54
CA TYR A 13 10.02 1.61 15.07
C TYR A 13 10.52 3.04 14.80
N PRO A 14 11.48 3.22 13.88
CA PRO A 14 12.13 4.52 13.65
C PRO A 14 11.20 5.57 13.03
N PHE A 15 9.98 5.18 12.67
CA PHE A 15 8.93 6.10 12.25
C PHE A 15 8.26 6.83 13.43
N LEU A 16 8.54 6.46 14.68
CA LEU A 16 8.05 7.17 15.86
C LEU A 16 8.61 8.60 15.91
N LYS A 17 7.85 9.51 16.54
CA LYS A 17 8.30 10.88 16.76
C LYS A 17 9.54 10.91 17.64
N GLU A 18 9.54 10.09 18.68
CA GLU A 18 10.62 9.97 19.65
C GLU A 18 11.95 9.55 18.99
N ALA A 19 11.91 8.68 17.99
CA ALA A 19 13.10 8.34 17.19
C ALA A 19 13.60 9.56 16.39
N GLY A 20 12.68 10.35 15.84
CA GLY A 20 13.04 11.60 15.18
C GLY A 20 13.64 12.63 16.13
N ASP A 21 13.12 12.75 17.34
CA ASP A 21 13.63 13.66 18.36
C ASP A 21 15.00 13.21 18.90
N TYR A 22 15.21 11.90 19.01
CA TYR A 22 16.52 11.32 19.30
C TYR A 22 17.58 11.73 18.26
N VAL A 23 17.27 11.56 16.96
CA VAL A 23 18.17 11.97 15.86
C VAL A 23 18.46 13.47 15.88
N LYS A 24 17.45 14.31 16.13
CA LYS A 24 17.64 15.77 16.27
C LYS A 24 18.54 16.13 17.46
N GLY A 25 18.42 15.38 18.57
CA GLY A 25 19.28 15.57 19.75
C GLY A 25 20.77 15.34 19.49
N LEU A 26 21.11 14.56 18.45
CA LEU A 26 22.48 14.36 17.99
C LEU A 26 23.06 15.59 17.27
N SER A 27 22.22 16.59 16.94
CA SER A 27 22.62 17.85 16.27
C SER A 27 23.42 17.64 14.97
N LEU A 28 23.12 16.55 14.24
CA LEU A 28 23.82 16.19 13.01
C LEU A 28 23.45 17.12 11.86
N SER A 29 24.48 17.62 11.19
CA SER A 29 24.35 18.32 9.92
C SER A 29 24.53 17.37 8.73
N ILE A 30 24.10 17.77 7.54
CA ILE A 30 24.32 16.99 6.32
C ILE A 30 25.80 16.90 5.95
N GLU A 31 26.59 17.91 6.31
CA GLU A 31 28.04 17.96 6.09
C GLU A 31 28.76 16.88 6.90
N ASP A 32 28.26 16.54 8.10
CA ASP A 32 28.85 15.51 8.97
C ASP A 32 28.79 14.12 8.34
N LEU A 33 27.90 13.90 7.37
CA LEU A 33 27.82 12.64 6.63
C LEU A 33 29.06 12.32 5.79
N ARG A 34 30.01 13.25 5.70
CA ARG A 34 31.35 13.01 5.09
C ARG A 34 32.32 12.32 6.03
N GLN A 35 32.05 12.34 7.34
CA GLN A 35 32.91 11.76 8.34
C GLN A 35 32.78 10.22 8.35
N ASP A 36 33.87 9.54 8.67
CA ASP A 36 33.94 8.08 8.69
C ASP A 36 32.94 7.46 9.69
N ASP A 37 32.66 8.14 10.79
CA ASP A 37 31.75 7.69 11.84
C ASP A 37 30.32 7.46 11.34
N TYR A 38 29.89 8.17 10.29
CA TYR A 38 28.54 8.05 9.72
C TYR A 38 28.46 7.14 8.49
N GLN A 39 29.59 6.66 7.98
CA GLN A 39 29.62 5.74 6.83
C GLN A 39 28.85 4.44 7.09
N PRO A 40 28.91 3.82 8.30
CA PRO A 40 28.11 2.64 8.60
C PRO A 40 26.60 2.90 8.51
N ALA A 41 26.14 4.07 8.99
CA ALA A 41 24.74 4.47 8.93
C ALA A 41 24.27 4.72 7.47
N LEU A 42 25.10 5.36 6.66
CA LEU A 42 24.84 5.55 5.22
C LEU A 42 24.80 4.21 4.47
N LYS A 43 25.72 3.29 4.78
CA LYS A 43 25.73 1.95 4.21
C LYS A 43 24.44 1.20 4.56
N ARG A 44 24.04 1.20 5.85
CA ARG A 44 22.80 0.57 6.28
C ARG A 44 21.57 1.21 5.61
N ALA A 45 21.55 2.54 5.46
CA ALA A 45 20.51 3.26 4.76
C ALA A 45 20.41 2.83 3.27
N LYS A 46 21.55 2.71 2.59
CA LYS A 46 21.63 2.17 1.23
C LYS A 46 21.05 0.75 1.14
N ASP A 47 21.46 -0.13 2.06
CA ASP A 47 20.99 -1.52 2.09
C ASP A 47 19.48 -1.57 2.32
N ARG A 48 18.92 -0.76 3.24
CA ARG A 48 17.48 -0.63 3.45
C ARG A 48 16.74 -0.25 2.18
N VAL A 49 17.26 0.71 1.42
CA VAL A 49 16.64 1.16 0.16
C VAL A 49 16.67 0.05 -0.88
N ILE A 50 17.81 -0.61 -1.07
CA ILE A 50 17.96 -1.70 -2.03
C ILE A 50 17.06 -2.89 -1.66
N GLU A 51 17.06 -3.32 -0.39
CA GLU A 51 16.20 -4.39 0.11
C GLU A 51 14.71 -4.07 -0.13
N ALA A 52 14.29 -2.84 0.22
CA ALA A 52 12.92 -2.40 0.06
C ALA A 52 12.46 -2.43 -1.40
N ILE A 53 13.29 -1.91 -2.30
CA ILE A 53 12.87 -1.72 -3.70
C ILE A 53 13.02 -3.01 -4.50
N GLN A 54 14.09 -3.78 -4.30
CA GLN A 54 14.31 -5.02 -5.05
C GLN A 54 13.46 -6.18 -4.51
N LYS A 55 13.45 -6.35 -3.17
CA LYS A 55 12.87 -7.53 -2.51
C LYS A 55 11.51 -7.27 -1.87
N ASN A 56 11.05 -6.02 -1.83
CA ASN A 56 9.88 -5.59 -1.06
C ASN A 56 9.95 -6.04 0.42
N PHE A 57 11.14 -6.01 0.96
CA PHE A 57 11.49 -6.52 2.28
C PHE A 57 12.62 -5.67 2.85
N ILE A 58 12.59 -5.40 4.15
CA ILE A 58 13.70 -4.84 4.94
C ILE A 58 13.95 -5.79 6.08
N SER A 59 15.23 -6.06 6.37
CA SER A 59 15.63 -6.93 7.48
C SER A 59 15.06 -6.44 8.81
N ILE A 60 14.57 -7.37 9.62
CA ILE A 60 14.10 -7.12 10.99
C ILE A 60 15.22 -7.28 12.01
N GLU A 61 16.39 -7.73 11.58
CA GLU A 61 17.56 -7.91 12.44
C GLU A 61 18.16 -6.55 12.80
N ILE A 62 18.37 -6.31 14.08
CA ILE A 62 18.92 -5.08 14.62
C ILE A 62 20.22 -5.46 15.33
N LEU A 63 21.34 -5.22 14.66
CA LEU A 63 22.67 -5.49 15.22
C LEU A 63 23.11 -4.36 16.15
N GLU A 64 22.83 -3.12 15.77
CA GLU A 64 23.20 -1.92 16.49
C GLU A 64 22.04 -0.91 16.48
N PRO A 65 21.38 -0.64 17.62
CA PRO A 65 20.21 0.22 17.69
C PRO A 65 20.43 1.64 17.15
N ASN A 66 21.55 2.29 17.53
CA ASN A 66 21.86 3.65 17.08
C ASN A 66 21.99 3.74 15.56
N LEU A 67 22.66 2.77 14.96
CA LEU A 67 22.84 2.67 13.52
C LEU A 67 21.49 2.49 12.81
N GLU A 68 20.62 1.65 13.35
CA GLU A 68 19.31 1.38 12.77
C GLU A 68 18.40 2.61 12.84
N ILE A 69 18.43 3.37 13.95
CA ILE A 69 17.69 4.63 14.10
C ILE A 69 18.17 5.67 13.09
N LEU A 70 19.50 5.85 12.97
CA LEU A 70 20.09 6.81 12.03
C LEU A 70 19.85 6.45 10.57
N SER A 71 19.90 5.16 10.24
CA SER A 71 19.73 4.68 8.86
C SER A 71 18.36 5.01 8.28
N PHE A 72 17.31 5.16 9.10
CA PHE A 72 15.96 5.41 8.63
C PHE A 72 15.79 6.80 7.98
N PRO A 73 16.09 7.94 8.66
CA PRO A 73 15.98 9.25 8.00
C PRO A 73 16.94 9.39 6.81
N LEU A 74 18.12 8.76 6.88
CA LEU A 74 19.06 8.73 5.75
C LEU A 74 18.45 7.98 4.55
N ALA A 75 17.81 6.84 4.78
CA ALA A 75 17.12 6.11 3.71
C ALA A 75 15.96 6.91 3.10
N LEU A 76 15.17 7.65 3.92
CA LEU A 76 14.14 8.56 3.41
C LEU A 76 14.75 9.63 2.50
N MET A 77 15.89 10.20 2.90
CA MET A 77 16.63 11.19 2.11
C MET A 77 17.13 10.60 0.79
N LEU A 78 17.72 9.41 0.81
CA LEU A 78 18.21 8.72 -0.40
C LEU A 78 17.08 8.44 -1.39
N VAL A 79 15.95 7.89 -0.92
CA VAL A 79 14.78 7.60 -1.77
C VAL A 79 14.20 8.90 -2.35
N LYS A 80 14.14 9.97 -1.54
CA LYS A 80 13.70 11.29 -2.01
C LYS A 80 14.65 11.87 -3.06
N ALA A 81 15.97 11.70 -2.89
CA ALA A 81 16.99 12.17 -3.82
C ALA A 81 16.91 11.46 -5.19
N ILE A 82 16.52 10.18 -5.22
CA ILE A 82 16.24 9.45 -6.48
C ILE A 82 15.07 10.10 -7.23
N GLY A 83 14.10 10.71 -6.52
CA GLY A 83 13.04 11.53 -7.12
C GLY A 83 11.93 10.77 -7.84
N ILE A 84 11.87 9.46 -7.72
CA ILE A 84 10.88 8.60 -8.41
C ILE A 84 9.79 8.18 -7.43
N ASP A 85 8.56 8.66 -7.64
CA ASP A 85 7.42 8.42 -6.75
C ASP A 85 7.10 6.93 -6.55
N TYR A 86 7.26 6.12 -7.60
CA TYR A 86 7.14 4.66 -7.53
C TYR A 86 8.06 4.05 -6.44
N PHE A 87 9.30 4.52 -6.31
CA PHE A 87 10.22 4.02 -5.30
C PHE A 87 9.87 4.50 -3.91
N MET A 88 9.30 5.71 -3.76
CA MET A 88 8.75 6.18 -2.49
C MET A 88 7.61 5.29 -2.01
N HIS A 89 6.70 4.88 -2.88
CA HIS A 89 5.63 3.93 -2.56
C HIS A 89 6.15 2.54 -2.19
N ARG A 90 7.15 2.02 -2.91
CA ARG A 90 7.75 0.71 -2.59
C ARG A 90 8.47 0.73 -1.25
N TYR A 91 9.26 1.77 -0.99
CA TYR A 91 9.98 1.91 0.26
C TYR A 91 9.02 2.01 1.46
N SER A 92 8.00 2.87 1.37
CA SER A 92 6.99 3.00 2.42
C SER A 92 6.22 1.71 2.69
N LEU A 93 5.94 0.92 1.65
CA LEU A 93 5.33 -0.40 1.80
C LEU A 93 6.27 -1.36 2.52
N ALA A 94 7.55 -1.44 2.15
CA ALA A 94 8.52 -2.34 2.77
C ALA A 94 8.75 -2.01 4.25
N GLU A 95 8.83 -0.73 4.61
CA GLU A 95 8.91 -0.27 6.01
C GLU A 95 7.66 -0.65 6.81
N SER A 96 6.49 -0.48 6.23
CA SER A 96 5.25 -0.86 6.92
C SER A 96 5.13 -2.38 7.12
N LEU A 97 5.61 -3.18 6.18
CA LEU A 97 5.70 -4.65 6.31
C LEU A 97 6.73 -5.07 7.35
N ARG A 98 7.87 -4.36 7.45
CA ARG A 98 8.85 -4.57 8.51
C ARG A 98 8.22 -4.32 9.88
N ALA A 99 7.55 -3.19 10.04
CA ALA A 99 6.87 -2.83 11.28
C ALA A 99 5.77 -3.85 11.65
N GLU A 100 4.96 -4.30 10.68
CA GLU A 100 3.94 -5.35 10.89
C GLU A 100 4.54 -6.61 11.52
N ARG A 101 5.64 -7.14 10.94
CA ARG A 101 6.32 -8.34 11.44
C ARG A 101 6.91 -8.20 12.84
N LEU A 102 7.39 -7.00 13.19
CA LEU A 102 7.93 -6.72 14.52
C LEU A 102 6.78 -6.60 15.54
N LEU A 103 5.73 -5.83 15.20
CA LEU A 103 4.55 -5.62 16.06
C LEU A 103 3.79 -6.91 16.39
N GLU A 104 3.73 -7.88 15.46
CA GLU A 104 3.09 -9.18 15.71
C GLU A 104 3.74 -9.97 16.86
N LYS A 105 5.00 -9.66 17.19
CA LYS A 105 5.77 -10.33 18.23
C LYS A 105 5.87 -9.52 19.52
N GLU A 106 5.31 -8.31 19.55
CA GLU A 106 5.43 -7.40 20.68
C GLU A 106 4.42 -7.68 21.79
N LYS A 107 4.77 -7.21 23.00
CA LYS A 107 3.85 -7.22 24.14
C LYS A 107 2.72 -6.24 23.91
N LYS A 108 1.52 -6.57 24.45
CA LYS A 108 0.32 -5.71 24.36
C LYS A 108 0.57 -4.27 24.84
N SER A 109 1.38 -4.09 25.90
CA SER A 109 1.73 -2.77 26.44
C SER A 109 2.53 -1.93 25.43
N ILE A 110 3.52 -2.52 24.76
CA ILE A 110 4.34 -1.82 23.75
C ILE A 110 3.46 -1.44 22.56
N ILE A 111 2.62 -2.36 22.07
CA ILE A 111 1.66 -2.08 20.99
C ILE A 111 0.79 -0.87 21.38
N SER A 112 0.19 -0.86 22.58
CA SER A 112 -0.65 0.25 23.02
C SER A 112 0.11 1.57 23.07
N ASN A 113 1.37 1.56 23.52
CA ASN A 113 2.22 2.74 23.58
C ASN A 113 2.53 3.29 22.19
N ILE A 114 2.90 2.41 21.24
CA ILE A 114 3.16 2.78 19.84
C ILE A 114 1.91 3.41 19.23
N PHE A 115 0.74 2.81 19.45
CA PHE A 115 -0.53 3.33 18.94
C PHE A 115 -0.86 4.72 19.47
N LYS A 116 -0.65 4.94 20.78
CA LYS A 116 -0.87 6.23 21.39
C LYS A 116 0.10 7.28 20.86
N SER A 117 1.40 6.95 20.79
CA SER A 117 2.43 7.89 20.32
C SER A 117 2.30 8.23 18.84
N ALA A 118 2.26 7.19 17.98
CA ALA A 118 2.32 7.39 16.53
C ALA A 118 1.00 7.90 15.92
N PHE A 119 -0.15 7.54 16.51
CA PHE A 119 -1.46 7.73 15.88
C PHE A 119 -2.49 8.40 16.76
N ASN A 120 -2.12 8.76 18.00
CA ASN A 120 -3.01 9.32 19.01
C ASN A 120 -4.26 8.45 19.26
N VAL A 121 -4.10 7.12 19.22
CA VAL A 121 -5.17 6.15 19.46
C VAL A 121 -4.98 5.49 20.81
N ASN A 122 -6.00 5.58 21.64
CA ASN A 122 -6.03 4.88 22.92
C ASN A 122 -6.60 3.47 22.72
N LEU A 123 -5.78 2.47 23.02
CA LEU A 123 -6.17 1.08 23.06
C LEU A 123 -6.37 0.64 24.51
N ILE A 124 -7.38 -0.16 24.74
CA ILE A 124 -7.61 -0.81 26.04
C ILE A 124 -7.23 -2.28 25.86
N SER A 125 -6.14 -2.69 26.50
CA SER A 125 -5.77 -4.10 26.58
C SER A 125 -6.77 -4.85 27.45
N ILE A 126 -7.20 -6.02 27.01
CA ILE A 126 -8.16 -6.86 27.71
C ILE A 126 -7.65 -8.28 27.86
N GLU A 127 -8.06 -8.93 28.94
CA GLU A 127 -7.93 -10.37 29.11
C GLU A 127 -9.22 -11.03 28.65
N HIS A 128 -9.21 -11.61 27.46
CA HIS A 128 -10.36 -12.26 26.85
C HIS A 128 -9.87 -13.42 25.97
N ASP A 129 -10.60 -14.52 25.90
CA ASP A 129 -10.19 -15.75 25.20
C ASP A 129 -9.94 -15.55 23.71
N VAL A 130 -10.61 -14.59 23.08
CA VAL A 130 -10.59 -14.39 21.62
C VAL A 130 -9.98 -13.06 21.21
N PHE A 131 -10.11 -12.02 22.02
CA PHE A 131 -9.71 -10.64 21.67
C PHE A 131 -8.63 -10.13 22.63
N ASP A 132 -7.78 -9.27 22.09
CA ASP A 132 -6.65 -8.71 22.84
C ASP A 132 -6.88 -7.27 23.28
N PHE A 133 -7.67 -6.51 22.48
CA PHE A 133 -7.86 -5.09 22.66
C PHE A 133 -9.30 -4.63 22.41
N LYS A 134 -9.65 -3.51 23.03
CA LYS A 134 -10.78 -2.65 22.65
C LYS A 134 -10.24 -1.37 22.02
N MET A 135 -10.79 -1.00 20.89
CA MET A 135 -10.47 0.21 20.15
C MET A 135 -11.71 1.08 20.00
N GLY A 136 -11.58 2.39 20.13
CA GLY A 136 -12.71 3.30 19.89
C GLY A 136 -13.33 3.08 18.50
N MET A 137 -14.66 3.06 18.42
CA MET A 137 -15.39 2.79 17.18
C MET A 137 -15.03 3.77 16.05
N ILE A 138 -14.83 5.05 16.37
CA ILE A 138 -14.44 6.08 15.40
C ILE A 138 -13.05 5.77 14.88
N ASP A 139 -12.09 5.46 15.76
CA ASP A 139 -10.72 5.11 15.38
C ASP A 139 -10.66 3.87 14.51
N TYR A 140 -11.50 2.87 14.80
CA TYR A 140 -11.66 1.68 13.99
C TYR A 140 -12.19 2.04 12.59
N LEU A 141 -13.28 2.78 12.50
CA LEU A 141 -13.92 3.14 11.23
C LEU A 141 -12.98 3.95 10.33
N LEU A 142 -12.26 4.93 10.88
CA LEU A 142 -11.29 5.74 10.11
C LEU A 142 -10.22 4.88 9.43
N ARG A 143 -9.83 3.76 10.03
CA ARG A 143 -8.77 2.88 9.54
C ARG A 143 -9.28 1.68 8.74
N ALA A 144 -10.49 1.20 9.06
CA ALA A 144 -11.10 0.05 8.40
C ALA A 144 -11.69 0.36 7.02
N THR A 145 -11.88 1.64 6.65
CA THR A 145 -12.46 2.07 5.36
C THR A 145 -11.70 1.54 4.15
N HIS A 146 -10.40 1.30 4.28
CA HIS A 146 -9.55 0.77 3.21
C HIS A 146 -9.69 -0.75 3.01
N PHE A 147 -10.40 -1.44 3.92
CA PHE A 147 -10.56 -2.88 3.90
C PHE A 147 -11.98 -3.26 3.46
N HIS A 148 -12.10 -3.89 2.30
CA HIS A 148 -13.42 -4.18 1.69
C HIS A 148 -13.98 -5.56 2.03
N LYS A 149 -13.20 -6.43 2.69
CA LYS A 149 -13.66 -7.74 3.11
C LYS A 149 -14.70 -7.66 4.22
N PRO A 150 -15.66 -8.62 4.28
CA PRO A 150 -16.74 -8.62 5.27
C PRO A 150 -16.28 -8.52 6.71
N GLU A 151 -15.16 -9.17 7.07
CA GLU A 151 -14.60 -9.19 8.42
C GLU A 151 -14.21 -7.80 8.94
N TRP A 152 -13.97 -6.81 8.07
CA TRP A 152 -13.62 -5.44 8.47
C TRP A 152 -14.83 -4.51 8.60
N LYS A 153 -16.00 -4.94 8.15
CA LYS A 153 -17.23 -4.14 8.26
C LYS A 153 -17.73 -4.13 9.70
N LEU A 154 -18.09 -2.97 10.21
CA LEU A 154 -18.51 -2.79 11.59
C LEU A 154 -19.68 -3.71 11.98
N ILE A 155 -20.60 -3.97 11.03
CA ILE A 155 -21.75 -4.87 11.25
C ILE A 155 -21.35 -6.32 11.60
N ASN A 156 -20.12 -6.72 11.25
CA ASN A 156 -19.58 -8.05 11.51
C ASN A 156 -18.58 -8.05 12.69
N ARG A 157 -18.55 -6.96 13.46
CA ARG A 157 -17.66 -6.81 14.63
C ARG A 157 -18.44 -6.82 15.92
N ILE A 158 -17.81 -7.29 16.98
CA ILE A 158 -18.35 -7.12 18.33
C ILE A 158 -18.12 -5.66 18.73
N VAL A 159 -19.21 -4.98 19.04
CA VAL A 159 -19.21 -3.57 19.48
C VAL A 159 -19.94 -3.49 20.82
N GLU A 160 -19.28 -2.91 21.80
CA GLU A 160 -19.86 -2.68 23.14
C GLU A 160 -19.46 -1.30 23.63
N LYS A 161 -20.44 -0.51 24.08
CA LYS A 161 -20.23 0.82 24.68
C LYS A 161 -19.33 1.75 23.86
N GLY A 162 -19.42 1.69 22.51
CA GLY A 162 -18.63 2.52 21.60
C GLY A 162 -17.22 2.00 21.31
N PHE A 163 -16.90 0.79 21.74
CA PHE A 163 -15.63 0.13 21.46
C PHE A 163 -15.81 -1.10 20.57
N VAL A 164 -14.88 -1.29 19.65
CA VAL A 164 -14.76 -2.48 18.79
C VAL A 164 -13.71 -3.41 19.37
N TYR A 165 -14.04 -4.70 19.45
CA TYR A 165 -13.11 -5.73 19.90
C TYR A 165 -12.24 -6.18 18.75
N VAL A 166 -10.92 -6.20 18.94
CA VAL A 166 -9.93 -6.52 17.91
C VAL A 166 -8.85 -7.47 18.46
N LYS A 167 -8.37 -8.33 17.56
CA LYS A 167 -7.22 -9.20 17.81
C LYS A 167 -5.93 -8.46 17.49
N THR A 168 -4.81 -8.88 18.07
CA THR A 168 -3.49 -8.28 17.82
C THR A 168 -3.16 -8.21 16.33
N HIS A 169 -3.30 -9.31 15.58
CA HIS A 169 -2.98 -9.32 14.15
C HIS A 169 -3.91 -8.43 13.30
N GLU A 170 -5.19 -8.30 13.69
CA GLU A 170 -6.11 -7.38 13.02
C GLU A 170 -5.71 -5.93 13.27
N LEU A 171 -5.37 -5.61 14.52
CA LEU A 171 -4.91 -4.30 14.93
C LEU A 171 -3.63 -3.91 14.18
N VAL A 172 -2.63 -4.77 14.17
CA VAL A 172 -1.36 -4.58 13.46
C VAL A 172 -1.60 -4.40 11.96
N ARG A 173 -2.56 -5.13 11.40
CA ARG A 173 -2.96 -4.98 10.00
C ARG A 173 -3.58 -3.61 9.68
N LEU A 174 -4.45 -3.09 10.56
CA LEU A 174 -5.01 -1.73 10.42
C LEU A 174 -3.90 -0.68 10.42
N MET A 175 -2.87 -0.87 11.26
CA MET A 175 -1.77 0.06 11.43
C MET A 175 -0.81 0.09 10.25
N ARG A 176 -0.63 -1.03 9.58
CA ARG A 176 0.31 -1.12 8.47
C ARG A 176 0.04 -0.04 7.41
N GLU A 177 -1.20 0.22 7.08
CA GLU A 177 -1.55 1.26 6.09
C GLU A 177 -1.26 2.68 6.63
N GLU A 178 -1.48 2.92 7.93
CA GLU A 178 -1.13 4.19 8.58
C GLU A 178 0.39 4.42 8.60
N ILE A 179 1.17 3.39 8.97
CA ILE A 179 2.65 3.46 8.95
C ILE A 179 3.13 3.76 7.53
N ARG A 180 2.60 3.04 6.52
CA ARG A 180 2.91 3.29 5.12
C ARG A 180 2.66 4.74 4.73
N ARG A 181 1.51 5.29 5.11
CA ARG A 181 1.14 6.68 4.84
C ARG A 181 2.11 7.65 5.51
N ILE A 182 2.45 7.44 6.80
CA ILE A 182 3.38 8.31 7.53
C ILE A 182 4.75 8.32 6.85
N VAL A 183 5.29 7.16 6.50
CA VAL A 183 6.61 7.05 5.84
C VAL A 183 6.60 7.73 4.49
N TYR A 184 5.54 7.52 3.68
CA TYR A 184 5.40 8.16 2.37
C TYR A 184 5.29 9.70 2.49
N GLU A 185 4.41 10.20 3.37
CA GLU A 185 4.20 11.65 3.54
C GLU A 185 5.47 12.33 4.08
N ARG A 186 6.23 11.69 4.96
CA ARG A 186 7.53 12.21 5.40
C ARG A 186 8.50 12.37 4.23
N MET A 187 8.64 11.35 3.36
CA MET A 187 9.48 11.48 2.17
C MET A 187 8.99 12.59 1.25
N LYS A 188 7.67 12.68 1.05
CA LYS A 188 7.08 13.70 0.17
C LYS A 188 7.32 15.11 0.68
N SER A 189 7.16 15.36 1.98
CA SER A 189 7.34 16.66 2.62
C SER A 189 8.80 17.03 2.85
N LEU A 190 9.74 16.06 2.70
CA LEU A 190 11.16 16.31 2.94
C LEU A 190 11.68 17.34 1.92
N SER A 191 12.22 18.44 2.42
CA SER A 191 13.00 19.40 1.63
C SER A 191 14.46 18.94 1.61
N LEU A 192 14.99 18.64 0.42
CA LEU A 192 16.38 18.22 0.29
C LEU A 192 17.27 19.46 0.23
N PRO A 193 18.19 19.64 1.17
CA PRO A 193 19.25 20.62 1.05
C PRO A 193 20.26 20.17 -0.03
N LYS A 194 21.31 20.97 -0.25
CA LYS A 194 22.39 20.59 -1.16
C LYS A 194 23.08 19.32 -0.62
N ILE A 195 22.92 18.23 -1.36
CA ILE A 195 23.44 16.90 -0.98
C ILE A 195 24.95 16.88 -1.20
N PRO A 196 25.76 16.41 -0.21
CA PRO A 196 27.20 16.19 -0.36
C PRO A 196 27.52 15.19 -1.48
N GLU A 197 28.75 15.27 -2.06
CA GLU A 197 29.13 14.46 -3.19
C GLU A 197 29.13 12.95 -2.88
N ASN A 198 29.65 12.56 -1.71
CA ASN A 198 29.61 11.14 -1.28
C ASN A 198 28.19 10.57 -1.18
N VAL A 199 27.21 11.37 -0.82
CA VAL A 199 25.80 10.95 -0.77
C VAL A 199 25.23 10.86 -2.19
N LYS A 200 25.62 11.74 -3.13
CA LYS A 200 25.23 11.63 -4.53
C LYS A 200 25.77 10.36 -5.18
N GLU A 201 27.04 10.01 -4.90
CA GLU A 201 27.61 8.75 -5.34
C GLU A 201 26.77 7.55 -4.90
N ILE A 202 26.33 7.53 -3.63
CA ILE A 202 25.43 6.50 -3.11
C ILE A 202 24.07 6.50 -3.85
N VAL A 203 23.49 7.66 -4.12
CA VAL A 203 22.23 7.78 -4.89
C VAL A 203 22.42 7.21 -6.30
N ASP A 204 23.53 7.49 -6.95
CA ASP A 204 23.84 6.98 -8.28
C ASP A 204 24.07 5.47 -8.29
N GLU A 205 24.76 4.94 -7.27
CA GLU A 205 24.94 3.50 -7.08
C GLU A 205 23.61 2.78 -6.86
N ILE A 206 22.75 3.34 -6.00
CA ILE A 206 21.40 2.81 -5.80
C ILE A 206 20.64 2.84 -7.13
N SER A 207 20.63 3.97 -7.83
CA SER A 207 19.88 4.15 -9.07
C SER A 207 20.30 3.14 -10.16
N LYS A 208 21.60 2.79 -10.22
CA LYS A 208 22.12 1.75 -11.14
C LYS A 208 21.71 0.33 -10.70
N ALA A 209 21.59 0.11 -9.41
CA ALA A 209 21.21 -1.20 -8.84
C ALA A 209 19.69 -1.45 -8.87
N LEU A 210 18.88 -0.38 -8.98
CA LEU A 210 17.43 -0.52 -8.96
C LEU A 210 16.90 -1.08 -10.28
N PRO A 211 15.81 -1.87 -10.22
CA PRO A 211 15.13 -2.33 -11.42
C PRO A 211 14.63 -1.09 -12.21
N PRO A 212 14.63 -1.15 -13.53
CA PRO A 212 14.07 -0.08 -14.34
C PRO A 212 12.61 0.15 -13.87
N VAL A 213 12.26 1.42 -13.72
CA VAL A 213 10.85 1.77 -13.49
C VAL A 213 10.07 1.18 -14.66
N PRO A 214 9.01 0.43 -14.41
CA PRO A 214 8.25 -0.18 -15.48
C PRO A 214 7.77 0.90 -16.47
N SER A 215 8.51 1.07 -17.54
CA SER A 215 8.34 2.12 -18.55
C SER A 215 7.43 1.70 -19.70
N LYS A 216 6.75 0.55 -19.61
CA LYS A 216 5.71 0.28 -20.60
C LYS A 216 4.60 1.29 -20.36
N GLU A 217 4.63 2.32 -21.19
CA GLU A 217 3.51 3.19 -21.48
C GLU A 217 2.27 2.30 -21.64
N LEU A 218 1.44 2.23 -20.59
CA LEU A 218 0.03 2.09 -20.84
C LEU A 218 -0.24 3.25 -21.80
N GLN A 219 -0.58 2.97 -23.06
CA GLN A 219 -1.05 3.97 -24.01
C GLN A 219 -1.86 4.96 -23.22
N GLU A 220 -1.55 6.24 -23.33
CA GLU A 220 -2.24 7.31 -22.59
C GLU A 220 -3.72 6.99 -22.61
N VAL A 221 -4.26 6.68 -21.43
CA VAL A 221 -5.65 6.23 -21.34
C VAL A 221 -6.49 7.45 -21.59
N THR A 222 -6.98 7.57 -22.80
CA THR A 222 -7.81 8.70 -23.21
C THR A 222 -9.05 8.73 -22.31
N PRO A 223 -9.36 9.86 -21.65
CA PRO A 223 -10.56 9.99 -20.85
C PRO A 223 -11.79 9.56 -21.66
N GLY A 224 -12.62 8.67 -21.07
CA GLY A 224 -13.81 8.12 -21.77
C GLY A 224 -13.59 6.81 -22.51
N MET A 225 -12.37 6.30 -22.64
CA MET A 225 -12.08 5.03 -23.30
C MET A 225 -12.54 3.81 -22.49
N PHE A 226 -12.45 3.88 -21.17
CA PHE A 226 -12.86 2.83 -20.25
C PHE A 226 -13.88 3.32 -19.22
N PRO A 227 -14.64 2.41 -18.58
CA PRO A 227 -15.55 2.78 -17.50
C PRO A 227 -14.84 3.55 -16.37
N PRO A 228 -15.47 4.54 -15.71
CA PRO A 228 -14.84 5.32 -14.64
C PRO A 228 -14.25 4.48 -13.51
N CYS A 229 -14.86 3.34 -13.15
CA CYS A 229 -14.34 2.40 -12.16
C CYS A 229 -13.03 1.75 -12.60
N VAL A 230 -12.87 1.43 -13.89
CA VAL A 230 -11.64 0.88 -14.47
C VAL A 230 -10.56 1.97 -14.56
N MET A 231 -10.95 3.17 -15.01
CA MET A 231 -10.07 4.34 -15.10
C MET A 231 -9.46 4.69 -13.75
N HIS A 232 -10.27 4.74 -12.70
CA HIS A 232 -9.79 5.05 -11.36
C HIS A 232 -8.73 4.05 -10.87
N VAL A 233 -8.97 2.75 -11.07
CA VAL A 233 -8.00 1.72 -10.64
C VAL A 233 -6.73 1.74 -11.48
N LEU A 234 -6.84 2.08 -12.78
CA LEU A 234 -5.67 2.30 -13.65
C LEU A 234 -4.84 3.50 -13.19
N ASP A 235 -5.49 4.61 -12.83
CA ASP A 235 -4.81 5.81 -12.31
C ASP A 235 -4.04 5.50 -11.02
N LEU A 236 -4.62 4.74 -10.10
CA LEU A 236 -3.92 4.28 -8.90
C LEU A 236 -2.66 3.47 -9.26
N LEU A 237 -2.74 2.57 -10.24
CA LEU A 237 -1.58 1.80 -10.69
C LEU A 237 -0.53 2.68 -11.36
N GLN A 238 -0.93 3.64 -12.21
CA GLN A 238 0.00 4.56 -12.89
C GLN A 238 0.77 5.41 -11.89
N LYS A 239 0.11 5.82 -10.80
CA LYS A 239 0.72 6.57 -9.69
C LYS A 239 1.55 5.69 -8.74
N GLY A 240 1.71 4.40 -9.03
CA GLY A 240 2.43 3.47 -8.16
C GLY A 240 1.76 3.24 -6.80
N GLN A 241 0.47 3.52 -6.70
CA GLN A 241 -0.29 3.34 -5.46
C GLN A 241 -0.73 1.89 -5.27
N ASN A 242 -1.00 1.51 -4.03
CA ASN A 242 -1.49 0.18 -3.74
C ASN A 242 -2.94 0.02 -4.19
N VAL A 243 -3.17 -0.94 -5.08
CA VAL A 243 -4.51 -1.28 -5.56
C VAL A 243 -5.09 -2.41 -4.71
N PRO A 244 -6.29 -2.25 -4.13
CA PRO A 244 -6.97 -3.30 -3.39
C PRO A 244 -7.14 -4.57 -4.22
N HIS A 245 -7.15 -5.73 -3.56
CA HIS A 245 -7.29 -7.02 -4.26
C HIS A 245 -8.49 -7.06 -5.23
N TYR A 246 -9.62 -6.49 -4.82
CA TYR A 246 -10.82 -6.46 -5.66
C TYR A 246 -10.68 -5.50 -6.85
N GLY A 247 -9.89 -4.43 -6.74
CA GLY A 247 -9.53 -3.55 -7.85
C GLY A 247 -8.66 -4.29 -8.88
N ARG A 248 -7.69 -5.09 -8.43
CA ARG A 248 -6.89 -5.95 -9.31
C ARG A 248 -7.76 -7.01 -10.00
N PHE A 249 -8.69 -7.59 -9.27
CA PHE A 249 -9.67 -8.52 -9.85
C PHE A 249 -10.54 -7.85 -10.92
N LEU A 250 -11.02 -6.62 -10.66
CA LEU A 250 -11.77 -5.84 -11.64
C LEU A 250 -10.95 -5.61 -12.90
N LEU A 251 -9.72 -5.09 -12.80
CA LEU A 251 -8.87 -4.83 -13.95
C LEU A 251 -8.60 -6.10 -14.75
N THR A 252 -8.11 -7.15 -14.08
CA THR A 252 -7.78 -8.42 -14.74
C THR A 252 -8.99 -8.99 -15.48
N SER A 253 -10.13 -9.12 -14.78
CA SER A 253 -11.34 -9.69 -15.40
C SER A 253 -11.90 -8.82 -16.52
N TYR A 254 -11.81 -7.48 -16.39
CA TYR A 254 -12.24 -6.53 -17.40
C TYR A 254 -11.41 -6.63 -18.68
N PHE A 255 -10.08 -6.54 -18.55
CA PHE A 255 -9.19 -6.60 -19.72
C PHE A 255 -9.24 -7.95 -20.43
N LEU A 256 -9.29 -9.05 -19.67
CA LEU A 256 -9.58 -10.38 -20.26
C LEU A 256 -10.98 -10.39 -20.95
N GLY A 257 -11.97 -9.73 -20.33
CA GLY A 257 -13.34 -9.64 -20.83
C GLY A 257 -13.50 -8.88 -22.16
N ILE A 258 -12.65 -7.90 -22.42
CA ILE A 258 -12.59 -7.18 -23.72
C ILE A 258 -11.64 -7.81 -24.72
N GLY A 259 -11.05 -8.98 -24.39
CA GLY A 259 -10.26 -9.78 -25.34
C GLY A 259 -8.74 -9.61 -25.24
N LYS A 260 -8.22 -8.92 -24.21
CA LYS A 260 -6.78 -8.86 -23.98
C LYS A 260 -6.21 -10.22 -23.59
N SER A 261 -5.00 -10.52 -24.05
CA SER A 261 -4.26 -11.74 -23.70
C SER A 261 -3.76 -11.69 -22.26
N VAL A 262 -3.40 -12.85 -21.69
CA VAL A 262 -2.82 -12.95 -20.35
C VAL A 262 -1.58 -12.09 -20.21
N ASP A 263 -0.68 -12.10 -21.20
CA ASP A 263 0.57 -11.34 -21.16
C ASP A 263 0.32 -9.83 -21.25
N GLU A 264 -0.63 -9.37 -22.07
CA GLU A 264 -1.05 -7.97 -22.10
C GLU A 264 -1.60 -7.51 -20.75
N VAL A 265 -2.39 -8.36 -20.07
CA VAL A 265 -2.94 -8.02 -18.75
C VAL A 265 -1.85 -8.00 -17.68
N ILE A 266 -0.90 -8.93 -17.70
CA ILE A 266 0.25 -8.92 -16.79
C ILE A 266 1.04 -7.62 -16.94
N ASN A 267 1.22 -7.15 -18.16
CA ASN A 267 1.95 -5.92 -18.47
C ASN A 267 1.28 -4.63 -17.94
N ILE A 268 0.07 -4.69 -17.40
CA ILE A 268 -0.60 -3.56 -16.75
C ILE A 268 -0.04 -3.32 -15.33
N TYR A 269 0.44 -4.36 -14.64
CA TYR A 269 0.78 -4.35 -13.22
C TYR A 269 2.21 -3.95 -12.82
N PRO A 270 3.21 -3.84 -13.68
CA PRO A 270 4.60 -3.57 -13.25
C PRO A 270 4.78 -2.33 -12.37
N LYS A 271 3.89 -1.33 -12.46
CA LYS A 271 3.90 -0.13 -11.61
C LYS A 271 3.33 -0.34 -10.21
N ALA A 272 2.69 -1.49 -9.93
CA ALA A 272 2.23 -1.79 -8.57
C ALA A 272 3.42 -1.95 -7.62
N PRO A 273 3.39 -1.33 -6.42
CA PRO A 273 4.54 -1.34 -5.49
C PRO A 273 4.92 -2.75 -5.03
N ASP A 274 3.97 -3.67 -4.99
CA ASP A 274 4.10 -5.07 -4.59
C ASP A 274 4.13 -6.04 -5.78
N PHE A 275 4.43 -5.56 -6.99
CA PHE A 275 4.45 -6.39 -8.20
C PHE A 275 5.45 -7.53 -8.08
N SER A 276 4.96 -8.72 -8.37
CA SER A 276 5.75 -9.92 -8.59
C SER A 276 5.22 -10.62 -9.84
N GLU A 277 6.04 -10.72 -10.89
CA GLU A 277 5.60 -11.30 -12.16
C GLU A 277 5.04 -12.72 -11.98
N ARG A 278 5.72 -13.56 -11.20
CA ARG A 278 5.29 -14.93 -10.93
C ARG A 278 3.92 -15.00 -10.26
N LEU A 279 3.68 -14.17 -9.23
CA LEU A 279 2.39 -14.14 -8.52
C LEU A 279 1.30 -13.53 -9.38
N THR A 280 1.61 -12.44 -10.09
CA THR A 280 0.66 -11.78 -10.98
C THR A 280 0.25 -12.72 -12.12
N ARG A 281 1.20 -13.41 -12.76
CA ARG A 281 0.93 -14.41 -13.80
C ARG A 281 0.01 -15.50 -13.27
N TYR A 282 0.31 -16.07 -12.11
CA TYR A 282 -0.54 -17.08 -11.50
C TYR A 282 -1.98 -16.58 -11.31
N GLN A 283 -2.15 -15.36 -10.78
CA GLN A 283 -3.49 -14.78 -10.53
C GLN A 283 -4.24 -14.49 -11.83
N VAL A 284 -3.57 -13.93 -12.85
CA VAL A 284 -4.18 -13.64 -14.15
C VAL A 284 -4.61 -14.91 -14.85
N GLU A 285 -3.75 -15.94 -14.87
CA GLU A 285 -4.08 -17.26 -15.46
C GLU A 285 -5.23 -17.95 -14.71
N HIS A 286 -5.29 -17.81 -13.38
CA HIS A 286 -6.40 -18.33 -12.58
C HIS A 286 -7.72 -17.64 -12.95
N ILE A 287 -7.74 -16.31 -13.07
CA ILE A 287 -8.93 -15.55 -13.47
C ILE A 287 -9.32 -15.83 -14.92
N ALA A 288 -8.33 -16.05 -15.80
CA ALA A 288 -8.56 -16.46 -17.19
C ALA A 288 -9.13 -17.89 -17.32
N GLY A 289 -9.12 -18.69 -16.23
CA GLY A 289 -9.56 -20.08 -16.24
C GLY A 289 -8.53 -21.06 -16.79
N MET A 290 -7.25 -20.68 -16.86
CA MET A 290 -6.15 -21.55 -17.30
C MET A 290 -5.60 -22.40 -16.16
N ARG A 291 -5.92 -22.05 -14.89
CA ARG A 291 -5.49 -22.76 -13.68
C ARG A 291 -6.67 -23.03 -12.73
N GLY A 292 -6.46 -23.94 -11.80
CA GLY A 292 -7.44 -24.33 -10.79
C GLY A 292 -8.66 -25.03 -11.40
N GLY A 293 -9.86 -24.60 -11.05
CA GLY A 293 -11.12 -25.18 -11.52
C GLY A 293 -11.45 -24.97 -13.00
N ARG A 294 -10.54 -24.41 -13.79
CA ARG A 294 -10.65 -24.14 -15.24
C ARG A 294 -11.91 -23.36 -15.64
N ARG A 295 -12.44 -22.55 -14.72
CA ARG A 295 -13.58 -21.65 -14.99
C ARG A 295 -13.09 -20.21 -15.11
N ARG A 296 -13.42 -19.57 -16.24
CA ARG A 296 -13.13 -18.14 -16.44
C ARG A 296 -14.02 -17.31 -15.53
N TYR A 297 -13.43 -16.39 -14.79
CA TYR A 297 -14.18 -15.47 -13.95
C TYR A 297 -14.84 -14.37 -14.78
N LYS A 298 -16.05 -14.00 -14.38
CA LYS A 298 -16.80 -12.90 -15.01
C LYS A 298 -16.41 -11.57 -14.40
N VAL A 299 -16.50 -10.49 -15.19
CA VAL A 299 -16.35 -9.12 -14.72
C VAL A 299 -17.41 -8.82 -13.65
N PRO A 300 -17.04 -8.22 -12.51
CA PRO A 300 -18.00 -7.86 -11.47
C PRO A 300 -19.10 -6.93 -12.00
N SER A 301 -20.34 -7.13 -11.52
CA SER A 301 -21.43 -6.23 -11.83
C SER A 301 -21.23 -4.85 -11.18
N CYS A 302 -21.84 -3.80 -11.73
CA CYS A 302 -21.82 -2.46 -11.12
C CYS A 302 -22.30 -2.50 -9.65
N ARG A 303 -23.32 -3.31 -9.34
CA ARG A 303 -23.80 -3.50 -7.96
C ARG A 303 -22.69 -4.06 -7.04
N THR A 304 -21.94 -5.05 -7.51
CA THR A 304 -20.81 -5.61 -6.78
C THR A 304 -19.71 -4.57 -6.56
N LEU A 305 -19.42 -3.75 -7.57
CA LEU A 305 -18.41 -2.68 -7.46
C LEU A 305 -18.84 -1.59 -6.47
N ILE A 306 -20.12 -1.26 -6.38
CA ILE A 306 -20.65 -0.35 -5.34
C ILE A 306 -20.38 -0.94 -3.96
N THR A 307 -20.69 -2.23 -3.75
CA THR A 307 -20.46 -2.92 -2.46
C THR A 307 -18.99 -2.90 -2.02
N HIS A 308 -18.06 -2.91 -2.99
CA HIS A 308 -16.61 -2.88 -2.74
C HIS A 308 -15.99 -1.48 -2.79
N GLY A 309 -16.79 -0.41 -2.89
CA GLY A 309 -16.30 0.96 -2.96
C GLY A 309 -15.48 1.29 -4.21
N LEU A 310 -15.68 0.52 -5.29
CA LEU A 310 -14.96 0.67 -6.57
C LEU A 310 -15.84 1.28 -7.68
N CYS A 311 -17.05 1.73 -7.37
CA CYS A 311 -17.91 2.40 -8.33
C CYS A 311 -17.72 3.91 -8.25
N PHE A 312 -17.14 4.48 -9.30
CA PHE A 312 -16.98 5.92 -9.52
C PHE A 312 -17.94 6.34 -10.63
N LYS A 313 -19.25 6.14 -10.37
CA LYS A 313 -20.29 6.34 -11.36
C LYS A 313 -20.26 7.77 -11.95
N ASP A 314 -20.16 7.85 -13.26
CA ASP A 314 -20.53 9.03 -14.02
C ASP A 314 -22.00 8.92 -14.38
N GLU A 315 -22.81 9.95 -14.07
CA GLU A 315 -24.27 9.88 -14.22
C GLU A 315 -24.69 9.80 -15.69
N ILE A 316 -23.93 10.38 -16.60
CA ILE A 316 -24.20 10.40 -18.03
C ILE A 316 -23.68 9.13 -18.70
N LEU A 317 -22.40 8.82 -18.47
CA LEU A 317 -21.70 7.73 -19.17
C LEU A 317 -22.08 6.35 -18.66
N CYS A 318 -22.49 6.25 -17.40
CA CYS A 318 -22.88 5.00 -16.74
C CYS A 318 -24.41 4.80 -16.68
N ASP A 319 -25.19 5.61 -17.40
CA ASP A 319 -26.62 5.44 -17.40
C ASP A 319 -27.03 4.07 -17.98
N ARG A 320 -27.97 3.39 -17.30
CA ARG A 320 -28.55 2.09 -17.67
C ARG A 320 -27.58 0.91 -17.79
N ILE A 321 -26.28 1.04 -17.47
CA ILE A 321 -25.36 -0.10 -17.47
C ILE A 321 -25.41 -0.86 -16.14
N LYS A 322 -25.32 -2.18 -16.22
CA LYS A 322 -25.29 -3.09 -15.05
C LYS A 322 -23.94 -3.78 -14.89
N ASN A 323 -23.07 -3.64 -15.90
CA ASN A 323 -21.73 -4.26 -15.90
C ASN A 323 -20.75 -3.35 -16.66
N PRO A 324 -19.50 -3.19 -16.20
CA PRO A 324 -18.49 -2.37 -16.89
C PRO A 324 -18.27 -2.72 -18.37
N LEU A 325 -18.47 -3.97 -18.77
CA LEU A 325 -18.37 -4.38 -20.19
C LEU A 325 -19.43 -3.76 -21.11
N GLN A 326 -20.49 -3.17 -20.55
CA GLN A 326 -21.53 -2.50 -21.32
C GLN A 326 -21.21 -1.04 -21.60
N PHE A 327 -20.18 -0.49 -20.95
CA PHE A 327 -19.75 0.88 -21.12
C PHE A 327 -19.37 1.17 -22.59
N GLY A 328 -19.86 2.27 -23.15
CA GLY A 328 -19.60 2.67 -24.52
C GLY A 328 -20.31 1.83 -25.61
N ARG A 329 -21.04 0.77 -25.23
CA ARG A 329 -21.88 0.04 -26.16
C ARG A 329 -23.20 0.79 -26.32
N LYS A 330 -23.60 1.14 -27.53
CA LYS A 330 -24.96 1.70 -27.79
C LYS A 330 -26.01 0.74 -27.22
N PRO A 331 -27.05 1.25 -26.55
CA PRO A 331 -28.14 0.40 -26.12
C PRO A 331 -28.72 -0.34 -27.35
N VAL A 332 -28.73 -1.67 -27.31
CA VAL A 332 -29.46 -2.47 -28.31
C VAL A 332 -30.92 -2.20 -28.04
N ASP A 333 -31.59 -1.54 -28.98
CA ASP A 333 -33.02 -1.23 -28.92
C ASP A 333 -33.80 -2.55 -29.02
N PHE A 334 -34.10 -3.17 -27.87
CA PHE A 334 -34.90 -4.40 -27.77
C PHE A 334 -36.38 -4.19 -28.14
N LYS A 335 -36.79 -2.99 -28.63
CA LYS A 335 -38.17 -2.69 -29.00
C LYS A 335 -38.57 -3.03 -30.44
N LYS A 336 -37.66 -3.63 -31.25
CA LYS A 336 -38.01 -4.03 -32.64
C LYS A 336 -37.94 -5.54 -32.89
N LYS A 337 -38.58 -6.36 -32.05
CA LYS A 337 -38.90 -7.74 -32.40
C LYS A 337 -40.15 -8.20 -31.65
N LYS A 338 -41.26 -7.52 -31.94
CA LYS A 338 -42.63 -8.02 -31.69
C LYS A 338 -43.60 -7.29 -32.59
N THR A 339 -43.53 -7.50 -33.86
CA THR A 339 -44.61 -7.38 -34.83
C THR A 339 -44.06 -7.93 -36.16
N ASP A 340 -44.31 -9.18 -36.38
CA ASP A 340 -44.65 -9.80 -37.63
C ASP A 340 -44.61 -11.32 -37.47
N ASP A 341 -45.72 -11.83 -36.99
CA ASP A 341 -46.19 -13.19 -37.27
C ASP A 341 -47.67 -13.22 -36.92
N ARG A 342 -48.45 -12.64 -37.84
CA ARG A 342 -49.85 -12.97 -38.07
C ARG A 342 -50.18 -12.64 -39.53
N VAL A 343 -50.08 -13.61 -40.37
CA VAL A 343 -51.07 -13.98 -41.40
C VAL A 343 -50.85 -15.43 -41.78
#